data_fbcf1edd6b3797ea354006f386ef67dd
#
_entry.id   fbcf1edd6b3797ea354006f386ef67dd
#
_cell.length_a   1.000
_cell.length_b   1.000
_cell.length_c   1.000
_cell.angle_alpha   90.00
_cell.angle_beta   90.00
_cell.angle_gamma   90.00
#
_symmetry.space_group_name_H-M   'P 1'
#
loop_
_entity.id
_entity.type
_entity.pdbx_description
1 polymer ?
#
loop_
_entity_poly.entity_id
_entity_poly.type
_entity_poly.pdbx_seq_one_letter_code
_entity_poly.pdbx_strand_id
1 'polypeptide(L)'
;SQFRYHAFMNLDGDVWRRVSMGEGMTPIVSYNGNVFLKMDFMMPTLSFKDRGAATLVSHMKAIGVKKCVQDSSGNAGVAVAAYCARSGIACEIYVPEGTSPNKIAMIEGFGAKAVVVPGTRDHCAEVCRSKVKEEGAYYANHVYNPYFYEGTKAYIYETFEQLKRIPRHIFIELGNGTLF
;
A
#
# COMPACT_ATOMS: atom_id res chain seq x y z
N SER A 1 -7.88 -6.87 11.63
CA SER A 1 -7.34 -6.35 10.38
C SER A 1 -8.23 -6.72 9.19
N GLN A 2 -7.95 -6.14 8.03
CA GLN A 2 -8.66 -6.45 6.79
C GLN A 2 -8.60 -7.93 6.38
N PHE A 3 -7.60 -8.67 6.84
CA PHE A 3 -7.43 -10.08 6.53
C PHE A 3 -8.51 -10.99 7.13
N ARG A 4 -9.44 -10.47 7.90
CA ARG A 4 -10.68 -11.20 8.21
C ARG A 4 -11.49 -11.58 6.97
N TYR A 5 -11.23 -10.87 5.86
CA TYR A 5 -11.81 -11.13 4.53
C TYR A 5 -10.86 -11.90 3.60
N HIS A 6 -9.81 -12.54 4.14
CA HIS A 6 -8.78 -13.20 3.33
C HIS A 6 -9.37 -14.23 2.33
N ALA A 7 -10.49 -14.85 2.65
CA ALA A 7 -11.19 -15.77 1.74
C ALA A 7 -11.70 -15.11 0.43
N PHE A 8 -11.80 -13.77 0.41
CA PHE A 8 -12.19 -13.01 -0.77
C PHE A 8 -10.98 -12.34 -1.46
N MET A 9 -9.78 -12.60 -0.96
CA MET A 9 -8.53 -12.08 -1.51
C MET A 9 -7.74 -13.21 -2.15
N ASN A 10 -7.09 -12.94 -3.27
CA ASN A 10 -6.19 -13.89 -3.90
C ASN A 10 -4.85 -13.91 -3.14
N LEU A 11 -4.79 -14.66 -2.06
CA LEU A 11 -3.63 -14.76 -1.17
C LEU A 11 -3.13 -16.20 -1.05
N ASP A 12 -1.82 -16.34 -1.00
CA ASP A 12 -1.14 -17.64 -0.83
C ASP A 12 -1.10 -18.02 0.66
N GLY A 13 -2.03 -18.87 1.08
CA GLY A 13 -2.07 -19.40 2.44
C GLY A 13 -2.16 -18.32 3.53
N ASP A 14 -1.53 -18.57 4.67
CA ASP A 14 -1.61 -17.74 5.88
C ASP A 14 -0.42 -16.79 6.09
N VAL A 15 0.40 -16.57 5.04
CA VAL A 15 1.62 -15.73 5.13
C VAL A 15 1.30 -14.32 5.62
N TRP A 16 0.13 -13.79 5.28
CA TRP A 16 -0.36 -12.48 5.71
C TRP A 16 -0.33 -12.29 7.23
N ARG A 17 -0.43 -13.36 8.03
CA ARG A 17 -0.36 -13.29 9.51
C ARG A 17 0.97 -12.73 10.01
N ARG A 18 2.04 -12.89 9.24
CA ARG A 18 3.38 -12.39 9.56
C ARG A 18 3.65 -10.98 9.00
N VAL A 19 2.78 -10.52 8.12
CA VAL A 19 2.90 -9.24 7.41
C VAL A 19 2.01 -8.19 8.02
N SER A 20 0.79 -8.54 8.40
CA SER A 20 -0.22 -7.63 8.96
C SER A 20 0.32 -6.81 10.14
N MET A 21 0.01 -5.54 10.15
CA MET A 21 0.22 -4.59 11.25
C MET A 21 -1.10 -4.13 11.87
N GLY A 22 -2.20 -4.84 11.59
CA GLY A 22 -3.52 -4.51 12.11
C GLY A 22 -4.35 -3.59 11.19
N GLU A 23 -3.90 -3.35 9.96
CA GLU A 23 -4.58 -2.52 8.95
C GLU A 23 -6.02 -2.97 8.68
N GLY A 24 -6.85 -2.03 8.30
CA GLY A 24 -8.27 -2.25 8.06
C GLY A 24 -9.14 -2.12 9.30
N MET A 25 -10.42 -2.35 9.16
CA MET A 25 -11.46 -2.14 10.16
C MET A 25 -11.43 -0.72 10.76
N THR A 26 -11.02 0.25 9.94
CA THR A 26 -11.03 1.66 10.34
C THR A 26 -12.44 2.10 10.71
N PRO A 27 -12.60 3.00 11.67
CA PRO A 27 -13.92 3.46 12.08
C PRO A 27 -14.73 4.05 10.93
N ILE A 28 -16.05 3.87 10.99
CA ILE A 28 -17.01 4.67 10.23
C ILE A 28 -17.69 5.60 11.22
N VAL A 29 -17.58 6.90 10.98
CA VAL A 29 -18.13 7.94 11.84
C VAL A 29 -19.25 8.66 11.10
N SER A 30 -20.39 8.87 11.77
CA SER A 30 -21.45 9.72 11.23
C SER A 30 -20.97 11.18 11.24
N TYR A 31 -21.01 11.82 10.08
CA TYR A 31 -20.66 13.23 9.94
C TYR A 31 -21.90 14.12 10.02
N ASN A 32 -22.93 13.78 9.23
CA ASN A 32 -24.18 14.53 9.22
C ASN A 32 -25.31 13.65 8.65
N GLY A 33 -26.29 13.28 9.46
CA GLY A 33 -27.44 12.50 9.04
C GLY A 33 -27.07 11.22 8.31
N ASN A 34 -27.18 11.23 6.99
CA ASN A 34 -26.88 10.08 6.13
C ASN A 34 -25.45 10.07 5.56
N VAL A 35 -24.59 11.00 5.97
CA VAL A 35 -23.20 11.06 5.52
C VAL A 35 -22.29 10.40 6.56
N PHE A 36 -21.47 9.46 6.11
CA PHE A 36 -20.53 8.70 6.92
C PHE A 36 -19.11 8.86 6.38
N LEU A 37 -18.15 8.96 7.26
CA LEU A 37 -16.73 9.05 6.94
C LEU A 37 -16.02 7.74 7.31
N LYS A 38 -15.40 7.08 6.33
CA LYS A 38 -14.50 5.95 6.55
C LYS A 38 -13.11 6.48 6.85
N MET A 39 -12.62 6.27 8.07
CA MET A 39 -11.45 6.96 8.63
C MET A 39 -10.12 6.25 8.26
N ASP A 40 -9.84 6.08 6.97
CA ASP A 40 -8.66 5.34 6.50
C ASP A 40 -7.30 6.00 6.81
N PHE A 41 -7.29 7.25 7.26
CA PHE A 41 -6.08 7.86 7.82
C PHE A 41 -5.69 7.30 9.20
N MET A 42 -6.51 6.46 9.82
CA MET A 42 -6.17 5.75 11.06
C MET A 42 -5.45 4.42 10.82
N MET A 43 -4.95 4.20 9.63
CA MET A 43 -4.10 3.06 9.28
C MET A 43 -2.68 3.19 9.86
N PRO A 44 -1.91 2.08 9.95
CA PRO A 44 -0.53 2.09 10.48
C PRO A 44 0.40 3.15 9.85
N THR A 45 0.30 3.40 8.55
CA THR A 45 1.06 4.46 7.86
C THR A 45 0.21 5.66 7.46
N LEU A 46 -0.91 5.86 8.14
CA LEU A 46 -1.82 7.00 8.05
C LEU A 46 -2.49 7.18 6.67
N SER A 47 -2.64 6.10 5.90
CA SER A 47 -3.35 6.16 4.62
C SER A 47 -3.95 4.81 4.22
N PHE A 48 -4.94 4.84 3.32
CA PHE A 48 -5.54 3.63 2.75
C PHE A 48 -4.54 2.75 1.97
N LYS A 49 -3.36 3.27 1.64
CA LYS A 49 -2.30 2.51 0.94
C LYS A 49 -1.84 1.29 1.73
N ASP A 50 -2.00 1.29 3.03
CA ASP A 50 -1.72 0.13 3.89
C ASP A 50 -2.50 -1.10 3.46
N ARG A 51 -3.73 -0.94 3.03
CA ARG A 51 -4.56 -2.04 2.53
C ARG A 51 -3.89 -2.80 1.40
N GLY A 52 -3.46 -2.07 0.38
CA GLY A 52 -2.80 -2.65 -0.77
C GLY A 52 -1.37 -3.13 -0.47
N ALA A 53 -0.62 -2.37 0.34
CA ALA A 53 0.74 -2.74 0.70
C ALA A 53 0.77 -4.06 1.50
N ALA A 54 -0.16 -4.26 2.43
CA ALA A 54 -0.23 -5.48 3.23
C ALA A 54 -0.44 -6.74 2.36
N THR A 55 -1.34 -6.70 1.38
CA THR A 55 -1.59 -7.83 0.48
C THR A 55 -0.46 -8.05 -0.52
N LEU A 56 0.06 -6.97 -1.11
CA LEU A 56 1.20 -7.04 -2.01
C LEU A 56 2.43 -7.66 -1.32
N VAL A 57 2.76 -7.20 -0.11
CA VAL A 57 3.91 -7.72 0.63
C VAL A 57 3.65 -9.15 1.12
N SER A 58 2.41 -9.52 1.42
CA SER A 58 2.03 -10.91 1.73
C SER A 58 2.32 -11.84 0.54
N HIS A 59 1.93 -11.44 -0.67
CA HIS A 59 2.27 -12.17 -1.88
C HIS A 59 3.78 -12.26 -2.08
N MET A 60 4.50 -11.12 -2.02
CA MET A 60 5.97 -11.11 -2.16
C MET A 60 6.65 -12.07 -1.16
N LYS A 61 6.17 -12.08 0.07
CA LYS A 61 6.71 -12.97 1.12
C LYS A 61 6.42 -14.43 0.79
N ALA A 62 5.22 -14.74 0.29
CA ALA A 62 4.81 -16.11 -0.07
C ALA A 62 5.67 -16.69 -1.19
N ILE A 63 6.00 -15.89 -2.21
CA ILE A 63 6.84 -16.31 -3.33
C ILE A 63 8.35 -16.15 -3.05
N GLY A 64 8.74 -15.80 -1.83
CA GLY A 64 10.13 -15.78 -1.39
C GLY A 64 10.95 -14.57 -1.82
N VAL A 65 10.33 -13.46 -2.19
CA VAL A 65 11.02 -12.19 -2.52
C VAL A 65 11.91 -11.74 -1.37
N LYS A 66 13.15 -11.40 -1.67
CA LYS A 66 14.15 -10.89 -0.72
C LYS A 66 14.38 -9.39 -0.83
N LYS A 67 14.21 -8.85 -2.05
CA LYS A 67 14.40 -7.42 -2.35
C LYS A 67 13.31 -6.94 -3.31
N CYS A 68 12.76 -5.77 -3.03
CA CYS A 68 11.84 -5.09 -3.93
C CYS A 68 12.25 -3.64 -4.16
N VAL A 69 11.74 -3.07 -5.23
CA VAL A 69 11.88 -1.66 -5.59
C VAL A 69 10.52 -1.06 -5.92
N GLN A 70 10.34 0.22 -5.65
CA GLN A 70 9.13 0.97 -5.98
C GLN A 70 9.46 2.42 -6.31
N ASP A 71 8.69 3.06 -7.18
CA ASP A 71 8.86 4.42 -7.69
C ASP A 71 7.81 5.42 -7.15
N SER A 72 7.47 5.34 -5.88
CA SER A 72 6.49 6.25 -5.27
C SER A 72 7.06 7.06 -4.13
N SER A 73 7.14 8.37 -4.30
CA SER A 73 7.49 9.32 -3.23
C SER A 73 6.33 9.62 -2.26
N GLY A 74 5.14 9.06 -2.51
CA GLY A 74 3.93 9.30 -1.73
C GLY A 74 3.61 8.19 -0.73
N ASN A 75 2.35 8.16 -0.29
CA ASN A 75 1.86 7.23 0.71
C ASN A 75 2.06 5.75 0.32
N ALA A 76 2.07 5.41 -0.98
CA ALA A 76 2.32 4.04 -1.41
C ALA A 76 3.76 3.59 -1.12
N GLY A 77 4.76 4.47 -1.35
CA GLY A 77 6.16 4.19 -1.01
C GLY A 77 6.34 3.99 0.49
N VAL A 78 5.75 4.87 1.30
CA VAL A 78 5.80 4.77 2.78
C VAL A 78 5.16 3.47 3.26
N ALA A 79 3.97 3.13 2.74
CA ALA A 79 3.29 1.90 3.13
C ALA A 79 4.10 0.65 2.75
N VAL A 80 4.58 0.56 1.50
CA VAL A 80 5.40 -0.59 1.07
C VAL A 80 6.67 -0.70 1.90
N ALA A 81 7.36 0.41 2.20
CA ALA A 81 8.53 0.42 3.08
C ALA A 81 8.22 -0.20 4.45
N ALA A 82 7.13 0.24 5.10
CA ALA A 82 6.72 -0.25 6.42
C ALA A 82 6.41 -1.75 6.43
N TYR A 83 5.62 -2.23 5.47
CA TYR A 83 5.26 -3.66 5.39
C TYR A 83 6.43 -4.54 4.97
N CYS A 84 7.36 -4.03 4.15
CA CYS A 84 8.62 -4.72 3.84
C CYS A 84 9.50 -4.85 5.07
N ALA A 85 9.65 -3.81 5.86
CA ALA A 85 10.38 -3.85 7.14
C ALA A 85 9.77 -4.89 8.07
N ARG A 86 8.45 -4.90 8.26
CA ARG A 86 7.72 -5.90 9.05
C ARG A 86 7.99 -7.33 8.58
N SER A 87 8.23 -7.51 7.29
CA SER A 87 8.36 -8.82 6.63
C SER A 87 9.82 -9.26 6.44
N GLY A 88 10.81 -8.42 6.75
CA GLY A 88 12.22 -8.69 6.52
C GLY A 88 12.59 -8.73 5.01
N ILE A 89 11.89 -7.94 4.18
CA ILE A 89 12.17 -7.78 2.75
C ILE A 89 12.94 -6.47 2.57
N ALA A 90 14.11 -6.51 1.93
CA ALA A 90 14.86 -5.31 1.59
C ALA A 90 14.05 -4.45 0.60
N CYS A 91 13.95 -3.15 0.85
CA CYS A 91 13.12 -2.24 0.07
C CYS A 91 13.90 -0.99 -0.34
N GLU A 92 13.89 -0.68 -1.63
CA GLU A 92 14.39 0.59 -2.16
C GLU A 92 13.22 1.37 -2.77
N ILE A 93 13.06 2.62 -2.33
CA ILE A 93 12.04 3.52 -2.85
C ILE A 93 12.71 4.61 -3.67
N TYR A 94 12.43 4.60 -4.96
CA TYR A 94 12.93 5.59 -5.91
C TYR A 94 12.03 6.82 -5.86
N VAL A 95 12.62 7.97 -5.61
CA VAL A 95 11.90 9.24 -5.48
C VAL A 95 12.54 10.29 -6.38
N PRO A 96 11.75 11.13 -7.05
CA PRO A 96 12.31 12.19 -7.86
C PRO A 96 12.98 13.25 -6.97
N GLU A 97 13.96 13.95 -7.53
CA GLU A 97 14.54 15.15 -6.95
C GLU A 97 13.45 16.15 -6.57
N GLY A 98 13.62 16.85 -5.44
CA GLY A 98 12.60 17.74 -4.90
C GLY A 98 11.51 17.06 -4.06
N THR A 99 11.56 15.73 -3.88
CA THR A 99 10.70 15.06 -2.90
C THR A 99 10.96 15.63 -1.50
N SER A 100 9.88 15.95 -0.79
CA SER A 100 9.96 16.58 0.53
C SER A 100 10.82 15.76 1.50
N PRO A 101 11.72 16.39 2.26
CA PRO A 101 12.57 15.71 3.25
C PRO A 101 11.79 14.86 4.25
N ASN A 102 10.61 15.32 4.66
CA ASN A 102 9.76 14.58 5.58
C ASN A 102 9.30 13.22 4.98
N LYS A 103 9.01 13.16 3.69
CA LYS A 103 8.65 11.90 3.03
C LYS A 103 9.83 10.95 2.90
N ILE A 104 11.02 11.48 2.60
CA ILE A 104 12.26 10.70 2.58
C ILE A 104 12.53 10.15 3.98
N ALA A 105 12.46 10.99 5.01
CA ALA A 105 12.65 10.58 6.39
C ALA A 105 11.64 9.51 6.85
N MET A 106 10.38 9.58 6.41
CA MET A 106 9.39 8.53 6.69
C MET A 106 9.77 7.19 6.04
N ILE A 107 10.20 7.20 4.77
CA ILE A 107 10.64 5.99 4.06
C ILE A 107 11.84 5.35 4.78
N GLU A 108 12.85 6.16 5.10
CA GLU A 108 14.07 5.71 5.79
C GLU A 108 13.81 5.31 7.24
N GLY A 109 12.90 5.98 7.92
CA GLY A 109 12.45 5.65 9.28
C GLY A 109 11.85 4.25 9.39
N PHE A 110 11.27 3.72 8.31
CA PHE A 110 10.85 2.33 8.21
C PHE A 110 11.96 1.38 7.75
N GLY A 111 13.20 1.86 7.58
CA GLY A 111 14.34 1.03 7.20
C GLY A 111 14.47 0.73 5.71
N ALA A 112 13.66 1.34 4.86
CA ALA A 112 13.85 1.29 3.42
C ALA A 112 14.90 2.30 2.97
N LYS A 113 15.60 2.01 1.87
CA LYS A 113 16.54 2.95 1.26
C LYS A 113 15.78 3.90 0.32
N ALA A 114 15.82 5.20 0.58
CA ALA A 114 15.37 6.20 -0.38
C ALA A 114 16.47 6.44 -1.43
N VAL A 115 16.13 6.29 -2.70
CA VAL A 115 17.02 6.55 -3.83
C VAL A 115 16.51 7.79 -4.55
N VAL A 116 17.18 8.92 -4.35
CA VAL A 116 16.84 10.19 -5.02
C VAL A 116 17.37 10.16 -6.45
N VAL A 117 16.46 10.32 -7.41
CA VAL A 117 16.78 10.33 -8.84
C VAL A 117 16.62 11.76 -9.35
N PRO A 118 17.67 12.35 -9.98
CA PRO A 118 17.56 13.65 -10.59
C PRO A 118 16.49 13.70 -11.69
N GLY A 119 15.79 14.84 -11.79
CA GLY A 119 14.84 15.11 -12.86
C GLY A 119 13.39 14.75 -12.54
N THR A 120 12.65 14.32 -13.56
CA THR A 120 11.19 14.16 -13.50
C THR A 120 10.75 12.87 -12.82
N ARG A 121 9.47 12.81 -12.43
CA ARG A 121 8.85 11.59 -11.93
C ARG A 121 8.89 10.44 -12.93
N ASP A 122 8.69 10.74 -14.22
CA ASP A 122 8.69 9.73 -15.27
C ASP A 122 10.08 9.12 -15.44
N HIS A 123 11.12 9.96 -15.42
CA HIS A 123 12.51 9.48 -15.43
C HIS A 123 12.83 8.64 -14.19
N CYS A 124 12.37 9.05 -13.01
CA CYS A 124 12.52 8.25 -11.79
C CYS A 124 11.90 6.85 -11.93
N ALA A 125 10.71 6.77 -12.52
CA ALA A 125 10.05 5.49 -12.79
C ALA A 125 10.83 4.64 -13.81
N GLU A 126 11.44 5.24 -14.83
CA GLU A 126 12.30 4.56 -15.79
C GLU A 126 13.54 3.98 -15.12
N VAL A 127 14.24 4.75 -14.31
CA VAL A 127 15.41 4.31 -13.54
C VAL A 127 15.05 3.13 -12.64
N CYS A 128 13.91 3.23 -11.92
CA CYS A 128 13.42 2.14 -11.09
C CYS A 128 13.17 0.85 -11.90
N ARG A 129 12.51 0.96 -13.06
CA ARG A 129 12.26 -0.20 -13.95
C ARG A 129 13.55 -0.79 -14.54
N SER A 130 14.55 0.04 -14.82
CA SER A 130 15.87 -0.46 -15.26
C SER A 130 16.52 -1.31 -14.18
N LYS A 131 16.45 -0.89 -12.92
CA LYS A 131 16.94 -1.67 -11.77
C LYS A 131 16.25 -3.03 -11.63
N VAL A 132 14.94 -3.10 -11.89
CA VAL A 132 14.23 -4.39 -11.93
C VAL A 132 14.87 -5.35 -12.92
N LYS A 133 15.19 -4.87 -14.13
CA LYS A 133 15.79 -5.69 -15.19
C LYS A 133 17.24 -6.10 -14.88
N GLU A 134 18.02 -5.18 -14.29
CA GLU A 134 19.44 -5.42 -13.99
C GLU A 134 19.64 -6.38 -12.81
N GLU A 135 18.86 -6.22 -11.75
CA GLU A 135 19.06 -6.92 -10.47
C GLU A 135 18.06 -8.05 -10.23
N GLY A 136 17.04 -8.20 -11.07
CA GLY A 136 15.96 -9.16 -10.85
C GLY A 136 15.12 -8.85 -9.60
N ALA A 137 15.12 -7.59 -9.14
CA ALA A 137 14.35 -7.17 -7.98
C ALA A 137 12.84 -7.19 -8.30
N TYR A 138 12.01 -7.46 -7.29
CA TYR A 138 10.56 -7.41 -7.46
C TYR A 138 10.08 -5.96 -7.59
N TYR A 139 9.31 -5.65 -8.65
CA TYR A 139 8.71 -4.33 -8.82
C TYR A 139 7.41 -4.22 -8.02
N ALA A 140 7.49 -3.62 -6.85
CA ALA A 140 6.36 -3.47 -5.92
C ALA A 140 5.48 -2.25 -6.27
N ASN A 141 5.18 -2.07 -7.56
CA ASN A 141 4.38 -0.93 -8.03
C ASN A 141 2.91 -1.09 -7.63
N HIS A 142 2.33 -0.02 -7.07
CA HIS A 142 0.96 -0.02 -6.56
C HIS A 142 -0.10 0.21 -7.64
N VAL A 143 0.30 0.66 -8.84
CA VAL A 143 -0.64 0.96 -9.95
C VAL A 143 -0.83 -0.26 -10.86
N TYR A 144 0.20 -1.06 -11.07
CA TYR A 144 0.17 -2.18 -12.03
C TYR A 144 0.09 -3.56 -11.38
N ASN A 145 0.19 -3.65 -10.05
CA ASN A 145 0.22 -4.92 -9.36
C ASN A 145 -1.18 -5.31 -8.84
N PRO A 146 -1.77 -6.41 -9.34
CA PRO A 146 -3.11 -6.83 -8.95
C PRO A 146 -3.23 -7.15 -7.46
N TYR A 147 -2.17 -7.61 -6.81
CA TYR A 147 -2.20 -7.88 -5.37
C TYR A 147 -2.39 -6.64 -4.53
N PHE A 148 -2.01 -5.46 -5.04
CA PHE A 148 -2.31 -4.21 -4.36
C PHE A 148 -3.81 -3.94 -4.33
N TYR A 149 -4.52 -4.22 -5.42
CA TYR A 149 -5.97 -4.06 -5.52
C TYR A 149 -6.74 -5.06 -4.65
N GLU A 150 -6.20 -6.27 -4.50
CA GLU A 150 -6.78 -7.28 -3.61
C GLU A 150 -6.93 -6.77 -2.17
N GLY A 151 -6.00 -5.94 -1.71
CA GLY A 151 -6.08 -5.30 -0.40
C GLY A 151 -7.01 -4.09 -0.37
N THR A 152 -6.90 -3.21 -1.36
CA THR A 152 -7.69 -1.98 -1.36
C THR A 152 -9.19 -2.25 -1.41
N LYS A 153 -9.66 -3.26 -2.13
CA LYS A 153 -11.10 -3.62 -2.19
C LYS A 153 -11.72 -3.95 -0.82
N ALA A 154 -10.91 -4.26 0.20
CA ALA A 154 -11.41 -4.64 1.52
C ALA A 154 -12.25 -3.56 2.20
N TYR A 155 -12.10 -2.28 1.84
CA TYR A 155 -12.90 -1.21 2.41
C TYR A 155 -14.41 -1.39 2.15
N ILE A 156 -14.78 -2.01 1.03
CA ILE A 156 -16.18 -2.31 0.71
C ILE A 156 -16.75 -3.34 1.68
N TYR A 157 -16.01 -4.43 1.92
CA TYR A 157 -16.45 -5.48 2.85
C TYR A 157 -16.61 -4.93 4.27
N GLU A 158 -15.65 -4.13 4.72
CA GLU A 158 -15.71 -3.46 6.01
C GLU A 158 -16.91 -2.52 6.11
N THR A 159 -17.16 -1.72 5.07
CA THR A 159 -18.28 -0.78 5.03
C THR A 159 -19.61 -1.51 5.15
N PHE A 160 -19.77 -2.61 4.42
CA PHE A 160 -20.97 -3.45 4.52
C PHE A 160 -21.11 -4.04 5.93
N GLU A 161 -20.03 -4.58 6.49
CA GLU A 161 -20.08 -5.19 7.83
C GLU A 161 -20.41 -4.17 8.91
N GLN A 162 -19.84 -2.97 8.83
CA GLN A 162 -20.05 -1.92 9.84
C GLN A 162 -21.42 -1.25 9.73
N LEU A 163 -21.92 -0.99 8.52
CA LEU A 163 -23.20 -0.35 8.30
C LEU A 163 -24.39 -1.33 8.27
N LYS A 164 -24.13 -2.65 8.12
CA LYS A 164 -25.14 -3.71 7.90
C LYS A 164 -26.03 -3.46 6.69
N ARG A 165 -25.55 -2.64 5.76
CA ARG A 165 -26.21 -2.32 4.49
C ARG A 165 -25.19 -1.81 3.47
N ILE A 166 -25.51 -1.91 2.19
CA ILE A 166 -24.74 -1.26 1.13
C ILE A 166 -25.13 0.23 1.10
N PRO A 167 -24.16 1.16 1.17
CA PRO A 167 -24.45 2.58 1.01
C PRO A 167 -24.96 2.85 -0.42
N ARG A 168 -25.91 3.78 -0.55
CA ARG A 168 -26.47 4.15 -1.85
C ARG A 168 -25.45 4.85 -2.76
N HIS A 169 -24.52 5.60 -2.16
CA HIS A 169 -23.43 6.28 -2.85
C HIS A 169 -22.15 6.15 -2.04
N ILE A 170 -21.04 6.02 -2.73
CA ILE A 170 -19.69 6.03 -2.16
C ILE A 170 -18.88 7.08 -2.91
N PHE A 171 -18.31 8.03 -2.16
CA PHE A 171 -17.43 9.06 -2.70
C PHE A 171 -15.99 8.70 -2.32
N ILE A 172 -15.14 8.58 -3.32
CA ILE A 172 -13.71 8.26 -3.15
C ILE A 172 -12.85 9.20 -4.01
N GLU A 173 -11.63 9.42 -3.57
CA GLU A 173 -10.66 10.18 -4.36
C GLU A 173 -10.22 9.35 -5.59
N LEU A 174 -10.24 9.96 -6.74
CA LEU A 174 -9.75 9.36 -7.98
C LEU A 174 -8.48 10.06 -8.45
N GLY A 175 -7.32 9.53 -8.01
CA GLY A 175 -6.01 9.91 -8.54
C GLY A 175 -5.57 8.89 -9.60
N ASN A 176 -4.75 7.93 -9.20
CA ASN A 176 -4.30 6.83 -10.08
C ASN A 176 -5.26 5.63 -10.14
N GLY A 177 -6.42 5.71 -9.53
CA GLY A 177 -7.45 4.66 -9.56
C GLY A 177 -7.28 3.51 -8.56
N THR A 178 -6.25 3.51 -7.72
CA THR A 178 -5.98 2.37 -6.82
C THR A 178 -7.01 2.17 -5.69
N LEU A 179 -7.92 3.10 -5.47
CA LEU A 179 -8.99 2.96 -4.50
C LEU A 179 -10.35 2.65 -5.16
N PHE A 180 -10.47 2.93 -6.44
CA PHE A 180 -11.70 2.73 -7.23
C PHE A 180 -11.98 1.25 -7.56
#